data_9c36f5025a0464d2cbeac90cc1edf346
#
_entry.id   9c36f5025a0464d2cbeac90cc1edf346
#
_cell.length_a   1.000
_cell.length_b   1.000
_cell.length_c   1.000
_cell.angle_alpha   90.00
_cell.angle_beta   90.00
_cell.angle_gamma   90.00
#
_symmetry.space_group_name_H-M   'P 1'
#
loop_
_entity.id
_entity.type
_entity.pdbx_description
1 polymer ?
#
loop_
_entity_poly.entity_id
_entity_poly.type
_entity_poly.pdbx_seq_one_letter_code
_entity_poly.pdbx_strand_id
1 'polypeptide(L)'
;MEGSAYTERTLSIAEALHARFPGLVGTVIQAYLHRSDRDLERLIDLKMRVRLVKGAYAEPARLALQRPSEINEAFIRLMERLLEAGRYPAIASHDPALIRATRGFALRMAIDPGRWEFQMLYGVRRDAQLALAREGYGMRTYLPFGVDWYPYFARRIAERPANMFFVLRQLMTR
;
A
#
# COMPACT_ATOMS: atom_id res chain seq x y z
N MET A 1 1.70 -10.08 -1.49
CA MET A 1 1.51 -9.78 -0.07
C MET A 1 0.65 -10.89 0.51
N GLU A 2 1.18 -11.55 1.50
CA GLU A 2 0.59 -12.73 2.10
C GLU A 2 0.28 -12.48 3.60
N GLY A 3 -0.35 -13.44 4.28
CA GLY A 3 -0.59 -13.35 5.72
C GLY A 3 0.69 -13.27 6.54
N SER A 4 0.58 -12.88 7.80
CA SER A 4 1.71 -12.56 8.69
C SER A 4 2.73 -13.70 8.83
N ALA A 5 2.29 -14.96 8.72
CA ALA A 5 3.17 -16.13 8.79
C ALA A 5 4.28 -16.16 7.71
N TYR A 6 4.06 -15.47 6.58
CA TYR A 6 5.02 -15.43 5.48
C TYR A 6 5.87 -14.15 5.47
N THR A 7 5.58 -13.18 6.32
CA THR A 7 6.23 -11.85 6.25
C THR A 7 7.74 -11.96 6.35
N GLU A 8 8.29 -12.68 7.36
CA GLU A 8 9.74 -12.80 7.52
C GLU A 8 10.41 -13.46 6.31
N ARG A 9 9.84 -14.56 5.83
CA ARG A 9 10.38 -15.27 4.66
C ARG A 9 10.35 -14.39 3.41
N THR A 10 9.25 -13.65 3.21
CA THR A 10 9.11 -12.72 2.07
C THR A 10 10.16 -11.62 2.12
N LEU A 11 10.38 -11.02 3.29
CA LEU A 11 11.40 -9.98 3.47
C LEU A 11 12.81 -10.54 3.22
N SER A 12 13.15 -11.70 3.79
CA SER A 12 14.45 -12.33 3.59
C SER A 12 14.75 -12.63 2.12
N ILE A 13 13.75 -13.14 1.37
CA ILE A 13 13.89 -13.39 -0.07
C ILE A 13 14.05 -12.06 -0.83
N ALA A 14 13.24 -11.04 -0.50
CA ALA A 14 13.33 -9.74 -1.15
C ALA A 14 14.69 -9.09 -0.94
N GLU A 15 15.26 -9.17 0.27
CA GLU A 15 16.58 -8.65 0.59
C GLU A 15 17.71 -9.38 -0.14
N ALA A 16 17.65 -10.72 -0.19
CA ALA A 16 18.62 -11.51 -0.94
C ALA A 16 18.60 -11.18 -2.44
N LEU A 17 17.40 -10.96 -3.00
CA LEU A 17 17.24 -10.52 -4.38
C LEU A 17 17.70 -9.07 -4.58
N HIS A 18 17.42 -8.18 -3.63
CA HIS A 18 17.87 -6.79 -3.68
C HIS A 18 19.39 -6.65 -3.67
N ALA A 19 20.06 -7.48 -2.87
CA ALA A 19 21.52 -7.54 -2.84
C ALA A 19 22.14 -7.94 -4.19
N ARG A 20 21.45 -8.82 -4.94
CA ARG A 20 21.87 -9.24 -6.29
C ARG A 20 21.47 -8.26 -7.39
N PHE A 21 20.35 -7.57 -7.21
CA PHE A 21 19.74 -6.68 -8.20
C PHE A 21 19.34 -5.34 -7.57
N PRO A 22 20.32 -4.52 -7.17
CA PRO A 22 20.07 -3.26 -6.49
C PRO A 22 19.15 -2.34 -7.30
N GLY A 23 18.10 -1.84 -6.65
CA GLY A 23 17.16 -0.90 -7.28
C GLY A 23 16.06 -1.51 -8.13
N LEU A 24 16.14 -2.79 -8.48
CA LEU A 24 15.11 -3.49 -9.26
C LEU A 24 14.06 -4.18 -8.38
N VAL A 25 14.42 -4.53 -7.15
CA VAL A 25 13.57 -5.26 -6.22
C VAL A 25 12.90 -4.30 -5.25
N GLY A 26 11.64 -4.55 -4.96
CA GLY A 26 10.88 -3.91 -3.90
C GLY A 26 10.01 -4.90 -3.15
N THR A 27 9.49 -4.49 -2.01
CA THR A 27 8.59 -5.33 -1.19
C THR A 27 7.41 -4.55 -0.66
N VAL A 28 6.51 -5.22 0.07
CA VAL A 28 5.29 -4.64 0.63
C VAL A 28 5.35 -4.66 2.15
N ILE A 29 5.00 -3.53 2.78
CA ILE A 29 4.78 -3.41 4.22
C ILE A 29 3.28 -3.21 4.49
N GLN A 30 2.76 -3.93 5.48
CA GLN A 30 1.37 -3.88 5.91
C GLN A 30 1.28 -3.10 7.22
N ALA A 31 0.74 -1.89 7.19
CA ALA A 31 0.74 -0.95 8.31
C ALA A 31 0.12 -1.51 9.61
N TYR A 32 -0.82 -2.44 9.50
CA TYR A 32 -1.50 -3.00 10.67
C TYR A 32 -0.67 -3.99 11.50
N LEU A 33 0.42 -4.55 10.96
CA LEU A 33 1.28 -5.48 11.70
C LEU A 33 2.16 -4.73 12.72
N HIS A 34 2.22 -5.24 13.96
CA HIS A 34 3.03 -4.63 15.04
C HIS A 34 4.52 -4.55 14.71
N ARG A 35 5.01 -5.40 13.81
CA ARG A 35 6.42 -5.42 13.39
C ARG A 35 6.77 -4.38 12.33
N SER A 36 5.79 -3.71 11.73
CA SER A 36 5.96 -2.93 10.50
C SER A 36 6.89 -1.74 10.65
N ASP A 37 6.95 -1.09 11.80
CA ASP A 37 7.89 0.00 12.06
C ASP A 37 9.36 -0.49 11.94
N ARG A 38 9.70 -1.58 12.62
CA ARG A 38 11.04 -2.17 12.57
C ARG A 38 11.42 -2.66 11.18
N ASP A 39 10.48 -3.35 10.52
CA ASP A 39 10.72 -3.89 9.18
C ASP A 39 10.91 -2.75 8.17
N LEU A 40 10.18 -1.65 8.32
CA LEU A 40 10.31 -0.48 7.47
C LEU A 40 11.69 0.17 7.58
N GLU A 41 12.19 0.43 8.81
CA GLU A 41 13.52 1.02 9.00
C GLU A 41 14.61 0.15 8.35
N ARG A 42 14.55 -1.16 8.53
CA ARG A 42 15.46 -2.10 7.86
C ARG A 42 15.46 -1.96 6.34
N LEU A 43 14.29 -1.78 5.73
CA LEU A 43 14.15 -1.62 4.27
C LEU A 43 14.61 -0.23 3.79
N ILE A 44 14.43 0.80 4.60
CA ILE A 44 14.95 2.15 4.33
C ILE A 44 16.48 2.14 4.33
N ASP A 45 17.11 1.52 5.33
CA ASP A 45 18.57 1.39 5.43
C ASP A 45 19.16 0.67 4.21
N LEU A 46 18.45 -0.35 3.72
CA LEU A 46 18.81 -1.07 2.49
C LEU A 46 18.51 -0.28 1.20
N LYS A 47 17.89 0.89 1.29
CA LYS A 47 17.43 1.68 0.13
C LYS A 47 16.53 0.86 -0.81
N MET A 48 15.73 -0.04 -0.25
CA MET A 48 14.79 -0.86 -0.99
C MET A 48 13.50 -0.09 -1.28
N ARG A 49 12.90 -0.32 -2.44
CA ARG A 49 11.58 0.24 -2.75
C ARG A 49 10.50 -0.44 -1.91
N VAL A 50 9.66 0.35 -1.26
CA VAL A 50 8.58 -0.15 -0.39
C VAL A 50 7.23 0.30 -0.89
N ARG A 51 6.30 -0.66 -0.99
CA ARG A 51 4.87 -0.42 -1.16
C ARG A 51 4.18 -0.50 0.19
N LEU A 52 3.61 0.60 0.65
CA LEU A 52 2.86 0.65 1.90
C LEU A 52 1.38 0.37 1.65
N VAL A 53 0.81 -0.58 2.39
CA VAL A 53 -0.62 -0.92 2.39
C VAL A 53 -1.15 -0.97 3.83
N LYS A 54 -2.47 -0.86 4.04
CA LYS A 54 -3.08 -1.03 5.38
C LYS A 54 -2.86 -2.43 5.94
N GLY A 55 -3.08 -3.43 5.13
CA GLY A 55 -3.19 -4.83 5.46
C GLY A 55 -4.54 -5.38 5.01
N ALA A 56 -4.63 -6.71 4.78
CA ALA A 56 -5.81 -7.29 4.15
C ALA A 56 -6.35 -8.54 4.86
N TYR A 57 -5.57 -9.15 5.74
CA TYR A 57 -5.94 -10.42 6.37
C TYR A 57 -6.48 -10.22 7.78
N ALA A 58 -7.34 -11.15 8.22
CA ALA A 58 -7.79 -11.23 9.60
C ALA A 58 -6.68 -11.88 10.46
N GLU A 59 -5.80 -11.05 10.98
CA GLU A 59 -4.71 -11.49 11.86
C GLU A 59 -5.10 -11.32 13.33
N PRO A 60 -4.63 -12.20 14.25
CA PRO A 60 -4.93 -12.06 15.67
C PRO A 60 -4.30 -10.79 16.28
N ALA A 61 -4.94 -10.29 17.35
CA ALA A 61 -4.54 -9.03 18.01
C ALA A 61 -3.08 -8.99 18.49
N ARG A 62 -2.48 -10.15 18.81
CA ARG A 62 -1.06 -10.25 19.15
C ARG A 62 -0.11 -9.94 18.00
N LEU A 63 -0.58 -9.99 16.75
CA LEU A 63 0.22 -9.77 15.55
C LEU A 63 -0.13 -8.47 14.83
N ALA A 64 -1.38 -8.01 14.96
CA ALA A 64 -1.88 -6.88 14.19
C ALA A 64 -2.86 -6.00 14.98
N LEU A 65 -2.88 -4.72 14.66
CA LEU A 65 -3.86 -3.76 15.10
C LEU A 65 -5.27 -4.16 14.63
N GLN A 66 -6.27 -3.99 15.49
CA GLN A 66 -7.63 -4.42 15.21
C GLN A 66 -8.55 -3.24 14.84
N ARG A 67 -8.31 -2.08 15.42
CA ARG A 67 -9.17 -0.90 15.22
C ARG A 67 -8.78 -0.12 13.98
N PRO A 68 -9.75 0.23 13.09
CA PRO A 68 -9.48 1.01 11.89
C PRO A 68 -8.75 2.34 12.13
N SER A 69 -9.03 3.02 13.24
CA SER A 69 -8.33 4.26 13.61
C SER A 69 -6.84 4.02 13.85
N GLU A 70 -6.49 3.00 14.64
CA GLU A 70 -5.09 2.63 14.92
C GLU A 70 -4.34 2.25 13.65
N ILE A 71 -5.01 1.50 12.75
CA ILE A 71 -4.43 1.12 11.45
C ILE A 71 -4.16 2.36 10.59
N ASN A 72 -5.07 3.34 10.61
CA ASN A 72 -4.88 4.59 9.88
C ASN A 72 -3.73 5.42 10.47
N GLU A 73 -3.63 5.51 11.79
CA GLU A 73 -2.53 6.20 12.47
C GLU A 73 -1.19 5.55 12.16
N ALA A 74 -1.11 4.22 12.24
CA ALA A 74 0.09 3.48 11.86
C ALA A 74 0.46 3.69 10.38
N PHE A 75 -0.53 3.67 9.49
CA PHE A 75 -0.32 3.94 8.07
C PHE A 75 0.25 5.35 7.84
N ILE A 76 -0.31 6.37 8.49
CA ILE A 76 0.17 7.76 8.36
C ILE A 76 1.60 7.87 8.85
N ARG A 77 1.92 7.36 10.04
CA ARG A 77 3.29 7.37 10.59
C ARG A 77 4.30 6.70 9.66
N LEU A 78 3.99 5.51 9.16
CA LEU A 78 4.86 4.78 8.23
C LEU A 78 4.98 5.48 6.87
N MET A 79 3.90 6.10 6.39
CA MET A 79 3.88 6.89 5.16
C MET A 79 4.79 8.11 5.27
N GLU A 80 4.68 8.87 6.37
CA GLU A 80 5.53 10.03 6.63
C GLU A 80 7.00 9.62 6.62
N ARG A 81 7.35 8.58 7.37
CA ARG A 81 8.72 8.04 7.43
C ARG A 81 9.24 7.60 6.06
N LEU A 82 8.41 6.94 5.25
CA LEU A 82 8.75 6.53 3.89
C LEU A 82 8.96 7.71 2.95
N LEU A 83 8.13 8.73 3.03
CA LEU A 83 8.27 9.92 2.18
C LEU A 83 9.54 10.72 2.52
N GLU A 84 9.95 10.75 3.77
CA GLU A 84 11.18 11.43 4.22
C GLU A 84 12.45 10.69 3.78
N ALA A 85 12.52 9.39 4.00
CA ALA A 85 13.77 8.62 3.90
C ALA A 85 13.73 7.44 2.92
N GLY A 86 12.56 7.05 2.43
CA GLY A 86 12.41 5.89 1.55
C GLY A 86 12.88 6.15 0.12
N ARG A 87 13.27 5.07 -0.54
CA ARG A 87 13.63 5.09 -1.95
C ARG A 87 12.39 4.86 -2.82
N TYR A 88 11.86 5.90 -3.46
CA TYR A 88 10.70 5.87 -4.34
C TYR A 88 9.51 5.09 -3.74
N PRO A 89 8.96 5.58 -2.61
CA PRO A 89 7.85 4.94 -1.93
C PRO A 89 6.61 4.82 -2.81
N ALA A 90 5.87 3.72 -2.63
CA ALA A 90 4.57 3.52 -3.24
C ALA A 90 3.47 3.50 -2.17
N ILE A 91 2.61 4.50 -2.18
CA ILE A 91 1.52 4.66 -1.20
C ILE A 91 0.24 4.05 -1.77
N ALA A 92 -0.09 2.83 -1.31
CA ALA A 92 -1.19 2.06 -1.87
C ALA A 92 -2.43 2.15 -0.99
N SER A 93 -3.34 3.04 -1.34
CA SER A 93 -4.62 3.21 -0.64
C SER A 93 -5.70 3.78 -1.54
N HIS A 94 -6.96 3.38 -1.28
CA HIS A 94 -8.17 3.99 -1.87
C HIS A 94 -8.88 4.92 -0.87
N ASP A 95 -8.39 5.01 0.37
CA ASP A 95 -9.00 5.79 1.43
C ASP A 95 -8.74 7.29 1.22
N PRO A 96 -9.82 8.11 1.06
CA PRO A 96 -9.65 9.54 0.84
C PRO A 96 -8.91 10.27 1.95
N ALA A 97 -9.04 9.80 3.20
CA ALA A 97 -8.36 10.42 4.33
C ALA A 97 -6.85 10.20 4.25
N LEU A 98 -6.42 8.98 3.89
CA LEU A 98 -5.01 8.67 3.73
C LEU A 98 -4.39 9.35 2.50
N ILE A 99 -5.13 9.45 1.40
CA ILE A 99 -4.69 10.20 0.21
C ILE A 99 -4.48 11.69 0.56
N ARG A 100 -5.44 12.31 1.27
CA ARG A 100 -5.29 13.70 1.73
C ARG A 100 -4.12 13.88 2.70
N ALA A 101 -3.96 12.96 3.66
CA ALA A 101 -2.83 13.00 4.60
C ALA A 101 -1.49 12.93 3.87
N THR A 102 -1.34 12.02 2.92
CA THR A 102 -0.12 11.87 2.11
C THR A 102 0.21 13.13 1.34
N ARG A 103 -0.77 13.69 0.62
CA ARG A 103 -0.59 14.94 -0.14
C ARG A 103 -0.24 16.11 0.78
N GLY A 104 -0.95 16.24 1.88
CA GLY A 104 -0.72 17.30 2.86
C GLY A 104 0.67 17.23 3.48
N PHE A 105 1.15 16.02 3.81
CA PHE A 105 2.51 15.82 4.30
C PHE A 105 3.56 16.14 3.24
N ALA A 106 3.43 15.59 2.04
CA ALA A 106 4.36 15.84 0.95
C ALA A 106 4.48 17.34 0.61
N LEU A 107 3.34 18.05 0.63
CA LEU A 107 3.32 19.51 0.41
C LEU A 107 4.02 20.28 1.53
N ARG A 108 3.72 19.96 2.80
CA ARG A 108 4.35 20.63 3.97
C ARG A 108 5.86 20.44 4.00
N MET A 109 6.33 19.26 3.61
CA MET A 109 7.75 18.90 3.61
C MET A 109 8.46 19.21 2.28
N ALA A 110 7.76 19.85 1.36
CA ALA A 110 8.26 20.17 0.00
C ALA A 110 8.88 18.96 -0.73
N ILE A 111 8.25 17.78 -0.57
CA ILE A 111 8.70 16.54 -1.21
C ILE A 111 8.23 16.51 -2.66
N ASP A 112 9.17 16.41 -3.58
CA ASP A 112 8.92 16.34 -5.02
C ASP A 112 7.97 15.16 -5.36
N PRO A 113 6.83 15.40 -6.03
CA PRO A 113 5.92 14.36 -6.50
C PRO A 113 6.57 13.30 -7.39
N GLY A 114 7.66 13.63 -8.09
CA GLY A 114 8.43 12.69 -8.90
C GLY A 114 9.22 11.65 -8.10
N ARG A 115 9.36 11.82 -6.78
CA ARG A 115 10.13 10.92 -5.92
C ARG A 115 9.32 9.78 -5.32
N TRP A 116 8.01 9.72 -5.51
CA TRP A 116 7.11 8.71 -4.97
C TRP A 116 5.87 8.52 -5.83
N GLU A 117 5.03 7.55 -5.55
CA GLU A 117 3.82 7.28 -6.33
C GLU A 117 2.64 6.85 -5.46
N PHE A 118 1.42 7.16 -5.92
CA PHE A 118 0.21 6.48 -5.46
C PHE A 118 -0.01 5.19 -6.23
N GLN A 119 -0.61 4.20 -5.56
CA GLN A 119 -1.03 2.95 -6.20
C GLN A 119 -2.48 2.62 -5.87
N MET A 120 -3.26 2.30 -6.88
CA MET A 120 -4.67 1.91 -6.74
C MET A 120 -5.00 0.73 -7.64
N LEU A 121 -6.06 -0.01 -7.31
CA LEU A 121 -6.58 -1.08 -8.15
C LEU A 121 -7.29 -0.51 -9.37
N TYR A 122 -7.14 -1.18 -10.50
CA TYR A 122 -7.91 -0.88 -11.70
C TYR A 122 -9.42 -0.94 -11.41
N GLY A 123 -10.18 0.00 -11.95
CA GLY A 123 -11.62 0.10 -11.77
C GLY A 123 -12.09 0.67 -10.44
N VAL A 124 -11.19 0.83 -9.45
CA VAL A 124 -11.54 1.38 -8.13
C VAL A 124 -11.18 2.87 -8.08
N ARG A 125 -12.17 3.74 -7.86
CA ARG A 125 -12.00 5.19 -7.77
C ARG A 125 -11.22 5.80 -8.94
N ARG A 126 -11.65 5.48 -10.15
CA ARG A 126 -11.04 5.97 -11.38
C ARG A 126 -10.98 7.51 -11.45
N ASP A 127 -11.98 8.19 -10.91
CA ASP A 127 -12.04 9.63 -10.75
C ASP A 127 -10.83 10.17 -9.97
N ALA A 128 -10.54 9.56 -8.81
CA ALA A 128 -9.41 9.93 -7.98
C ALA A 128 -8.06 9.61 -8.65
N GLN A 129 -7.95 8.48 -9.36
CA GLN A 129 -6.74 8.12 -10.10
C GLN A 129 -6.41 9.18 -11.17
N LEU A 130 -7.42 9.57 -11.96
CA LEU A 130 -7.26 10.58 -13.00
C LEU A 130 -6.98 11.97 -12.42
N ALA A 131 -7.61 12.34 -11.30
CA ALA A 131 -7.36 13.61 -10.64
C ALA A 131 -5.91 13.69 -10.14
N LEU A 132 -5.41 12.67 -9.43
CA LEU A 132 -4.03 12.62 -8.94
C LEU A 132 -3.01 12.69 -10.08
N ALA A 133 -3.25 11.97 -11.17
CA ALA A 133 -2.37 12.02 -12.34
C ALA A 133 -2.35 13.41 -13.00
N ARG A 134 -3.52 14.09 -13.12
CA ARG A 134 -3.60 15.47 -13.65
C ARG A 134 -2.92 16.50 -12.75
N GLU A 135 -2.89 16.24 -11.45
CA GLU A 135 -2.19 17.08 -10.47
C GLU A 135 -0.65 16.84 -10.46
N GLY A 136 -0.15 15.94 -11.32
CA GLY A 136 1.29 15.68 -11.46
C GLY A 136 1.85 14.61 -10.52
N TYR A 137 1.02 13.92 -9.74
CA TYR A 137 1.48 12.79 -8.92
C TYR A 137 1.73 11.54 -9.75
N GLY A 138 2.77 10.80 -9.42
CA GLY A 138 2.96 9.43 -9.91
C GLY A 138 1.74 8.58 -9.54
N MET A 139 1.06 7.99 -10.52
CA MET A 139 -0.10 7.14 -10.31
C MET A 139 0.07 5.80 -11.02
N ARG A 140 0.20 4.72 -10.25
CA ARG A 140 0.29 3.36 -10.78
C ARG A 140 -1.01 2.61 -10.55
N THR A 141 -1.58 2.11 -11.62
CA THR A 141 -2.76 1.26 -11.57
C THR A 141 -2.36 -0.21 -11.52
N TYR A 142 -2.77 -0.91 -10.45
CA TYR A 142 -2.59 -2.35 -10.32
C TYR A 142 -3.72 -3.07 -11.07
N LEU A 143 -3.33 -3.82 -12.09
CA LEU A 143 -4.24 -4.58 -12.94
C LEU A 143 -4.09 -6.08 -12.66
N PRO A 144 -5.07 -6.74 -12.00
CA PRO A 144 -5.11 -8.19 -11.92
C PRO A 144 -5.29 -8.78 -13.32
N PHE A 145 -4.45 -9.74 -13.67
CA PHE A 145 -4.50 -10.41 -14.97
C PHE A 145 -4.34 -11.93 -14.79
N GLY A 146 -5.09 -12.70 -15.57
CA GLY A 146 -5.01 -14.15 -15.57
C GLY A 146 -6.37 -14.83 -15.51
N VAL A 147 -6.37 -16.16 -15.60
CA VAL A 147 -7.59 -16.99 -15.59
C VAL A 147 -8.19 -17.14 -14.20
N ASP A 148 -7.38 -17.02 -13.14
CA ASP A 148 -7.79 -17.16 -11.74
C ASP A 148 -8.28 -15.85 -11.09
N TRP A 149 -8.88 -14.97 -11.90
CA TRP A 149 -9.36 -13.68 -11.43
C TRP A 149 -10.50 -13.80 -10.39
N TYR A 150 -11.37 -14.80 -10.53
CA TYR A 150 -12.53 -14.98 -9.65
C TYR A 150 -12.13 -15.28 -8.20
N PRO A 151 -11.24 -16.24 -7.89
CA PRO A 151 -10.75 -16.45 -6.53
C PRO A 151 -10.07 -15.21 -5.93
N TYR A 152 -9.39 -14.43 -6.74
CA TYR A 152 -8.79 -13.16 -6.32
C TYR A 152 -9.86 -12.15 -5.89
N PHE A 153 -10.90 -11.92 -6.73
CA PHE A 153 -11.99 -11.01 -6.41
C PHE A 153 -12.83 -11.51 -5.23
N ALA A 154 -13.15 -12.78 -5.17
CA ALA A 154 -13.90 -13.38 -4.08
C ALA A 154 -13.20 -13.15 -2.72
N ARG A 155 -11.88 -13.34 -2.66
CA ARG A 155 -11.10 -13.01 -1.44
C ARG A 155 -11.17 -11.52 -1.09
N ARG A 156 -11.05 -10.62 -2.06
CA ARG A 156 -11.13 -9.16 -1.81
C ARG A 156 -12.51 -8.74 -1.29
N ILE A 157 -13.57 -9.37 -1.76
CA ILE A 157 -14.94 -9.13 -1.29
C ILE A 157 -15.13 -9.70 0.13
N ALA A 158 -14.69 -10.93 0.37
CA ALA A 158 -14.82 -11.59 1.66
C ALA A 158 -14.04 -10.90 2.79
N GLU A 159 -12.88 -10.34 2.49
CA GLU A 159 -12.02 -9.64 3.45
C GLU A 159 -12.59 -8.30 3.94
N ARG A 160 -13.48 -7.68 3.17
CA ARG A 160 -14.18 -6.44 3.56
C ARG A 160 -15.55 -6.34 2.88
N PRO A 161 -16.63 -6.68 3.60
CA PRO A 161 -18.01 -6.51 3.08
C PRO A 161 -18.33 -5.09 2.61
N ALA A 162 -17.70 -4.07 3.20
CA ALA A 162 -17.84 -2.68 2.75
C ALA A 162 -17.31 -2.44 1.33
N ASN A 163 -16.39 -3.27 0.83
CA ASN A 163 -15.90 -3.20 -0.56
C ASN A 163 -16.93 -3.75 -1.55
N MET A 164 -17.86 -4.59 -1.12
CA MET A 164 -18.93 -5.16 -1.96
C MET A 164 -19.91 -4.06 -2.41
N PHE A 165 -20.29 -3.15 -1.53
CA PHE A 165 -21.14 -2.01 -1.87
C PHE A 165 -20.49 -1.08 -2.92
N PHE A 166 -19.19 -0.95 -2.84
CA PHE A 166 -18.43 -0.09 -3.75
C PHE A 166 -18.33 -0.71 -5.16
N VAL A 167 -18.08 -2.02 -5.25
CA VAL A 167 -18.02 -2.75 -6.54
C VAL A 167 -19.40 -2.83 -7.19
N LEU A 168 -20.45 -3.14 -6.42
CA LEU A 168 -21.82 -3.18 -6.91
C LEU A 168 -22.30 -1.81 -7.41
N ARG A 169 -21.98 -0.73 -6.70
CA ARG A 169 -22.32 0.64 -7.14
C ARG A 169 -21.65 1.02 -8.45
N GLN A 170 -20.42 0.57 -8.71
CA GLN A 170 -19.75 0.84 -9.99
C GLN A 170 -20.28 0.00 -11.16
N LEU A 171 -20.82 -1.19 -10.89
CA LEU A 171 -21.47 -2.02 -11.91
C LEU A 171 -22.85 -1.47 -12.30
N MET A 172 -23.52 -0.71 -11.42
CA MET A 172 -24.83 -0.12 -11.64
C MET A 172 -24.77 1.30 -12.26
N THR A 173 -23.60 1.90 -12.41
CA THR A 173 -23.38 3.26 -12.98
C THR A 173 -22.79 3.21 -14.39
N ARG A 174 -23.11 2.15 -15.15
CA ARG A 174 -22.91 2.12 -16.60
C ARG A 174 -24.18 2.44 -17.34
#